data_c5ca96d86024b43ab0f0f428435e5900
#
_entry.id   c5ca96d86024b43ab0f0f428435e5900
#
_cell.length_a   1.000
_cell.length_b   1.000
_cell.length_c   1.000
_cell.angle_alpha   90.00
_cell.angle_beta   90.00
_cell.angle_gamma   90.00
#
_symmetry.space_group_name_H-M   'P 1'
#
loop_
_entity.id
_entity.type
_entity.pdbx_description
1 polymer ?
#
loop_
_entity_poly.entity_id
_entity_poly.type
_entity_poly.pdbx_seq_one_letter_code
_entity_poly.pdbx_strand_id
1 'polypeptide(L)'
;MAGLSVDDTLARLSAVHGRMLGAFVERRRLRADGGPTRLQEFALRAIRDSGGMQVSGLAALLEITPATTSQLLSAMEEKGWLAREILPADRRRHQVTLTAEGRQVVAQCEARRHERLRTLLGELGPEERLQAVRLAERFVEILSRHGDAPGEAW
;
A
#
# COMPACT_ATOMS: atom_id res chain seq x y z
N MET A 1 20.48 0.39 32.14
CA MET A 1 19.07 0.37 31.74
C MET A 1 18.80 -0.98 31.11
N ALA A 2 17.97 -1.82 31.74
CA ALA A 2 17.56 -3.09 31.16
C ALA A 2 16.74 -2.82 29.89
N GLY A 3 17.19 -3.37 28.76
CA GLY A 3 16.46 -3.27 27.50
C GLY A 3 15.12 -4.01 27.60
N LEU A 4 14.12 -3.55 26.86
CA LEU A 4 12.84 -4.27 26.71
C LEU A 4 13.11 -5.66 26.11
N SER A 5 12.47 -6.70 26.67
CA SER A 5 12.46 -8.02 26.02
C SER A 5 11.74 -7.97 24.67
N VAL A 6 11.95 -8.98 23.84
CA VAL A 6 11.24 -9.10 22.56
C VAL A 6 9.73 -9.16 22.79
N ASP A 7 9.28 -9.92 23.80
CA ASP A 7 7.85 -10.07 24.13
C ASP A 7 7.22 -8.76 24.63
N ASP A 8 7.93 -8.01 25.49
CA ASP A 8 7.47 -6.70 25.95
C ASP A 8 7.40 -5.70 24.78
N THR A 9 8.37 -5.78 23.88
CA THR A 9 8.41 -4.94 22.67
C THR A 9 7.24 -5.27 21.74
N LEU A 10 6.98 -6.56 21.51
CA LEU A 10 5.86 -7.05 20.70
C LEU A 10 4.52 -6.58 21.28
N ALA A 11 4.29 -6.76 22.58
CA ALA A 11 3.07 -6.32 23.24
C ALA A 11 2.83 -4.82 23.07
N ARG A 12 3.86 -4.00 23.26
CA ARG A 12 3.77 -2.55 23.09
C ARG A 12 3.53 -2.13 21.65
N LEU A 13 4.25 -2.74 20.69
CA LEU A 13 4.07 -2.46 19.26
C LEU A 13 2.68 -2.87 18.79
N SER A 14 2.17 -4.03 19.21
CA SER A 14 0.81 -4.48 18.90
C SER A 14 -0.26 -3.51 19.42
N ALA A 15 -0.11 -3.00 20.63
CA ALA A 15 -1.00 -2.00 21.21
C ALA A 15 -0.94 -0.66 20.45
N VAL A 16 0.26 -0.23 20.03
CA VAL A 16 0.43 1.00 19.22
C VAL A 16 -0.19 0.79 17.84
N HIS A 17 0.06 -0.35 17.19
CA HIS A 17 -0.52 -0.69 15.89
C HIS A 17 -2.05 -0.66 15.94
N GLY A 18 -2.67 -1.28 16.96
CA GLY A 18 -4.12 -1.26 17.13
C GLY A 18 -4.69 0.16 17.24
N ARG A 19 -4.03 1.06 18.01
CA ARG A 19 -4.41 2.47 18.10
C ARG A 19 -4.25 3.21 16.79
N MET A 20 -3.17 2.95 16.05
CA MET A 20 -2.96 3.53 14.72
C MET A 20 -4.06 3.11 13.74
N LEU A 21 -4.40 1.82 13.71
CA LEU A 21 -5.49 1.30 12.88
C LEU A 21 -6.82 1.95 13.25
N GLY A 22 -7.15 2.07 14.54
CA GLY A 22 -8.35 2.75 15.01
C GLY A 22 -8.43 4.19 14.52
N ALA A 23 -7.36 4.97 14.69
CA ALA A 23 -7.29 6.35 14.22
C ALA A 23 -7.42 6.47 12.69
N PHE A 24 -6.94 5.47 11.94
CA PHE A 24 -7.11 5.44 10.50
C PHE A 24 -8.54 5.08 10.06
N VAL A 25 -9.24 4.22 10.80
CA VAL A 25 -10.64 3.83 10.52
C VAL A 25 -11.57 5.01 10.79
N GLU A 26 -11.40 5.71 11.90
CA GLU A 26 -12.19 6.89 12.28
C GLU A 26 -12.10 7.98 11.18
N ARG A 27 -10.89 8.28 10.73
CA ARG A 27 -10.66 9.25 9.64
C ARG A 27 -11.21 8.81 8.28
N ARG A 28 -11.45 7.51 8.06
CA ARG A 28 -12.06 7.00 6.83
C ARG A 28 -13.55 7.35 6.73
N ARG A 29 -14.28 7.37 7.85
CA ARG A 29 -15.69 7.76 7.89
C ARG A 29 -15.93 9.20 7.47
N LEU A 30 -14.90 10.05 7.56
CA LEU A 30 -14.95 11.47 7.19
C LEU A 30 -14.60 11.75 5.72
N ARG A 31 -14.27 10.73 4.91
CA ARG A 31 -13.97 10.90 3.48
C ARG A 31 -15.24 10.74 2.65
N ALA A 32 -15.86 11.88 2.35
CA ALA A 32 -16.98 12.00 1.40
C ALA A 32 -16.52 12.40 -0.02
N ASP A 33 -15.21 12.38 -0.31
CA ASP A 33 -14.62 13.00 -1.51
C ASP A 33 -14.55 12.10 -2.76
N GLY A 34 -15.18 10.93 -2.75
CA GLY A 34 -15.23 10.04 -3.93
C GLY A 34 -13.86 9.46 -4.38
N GLY A 35 -12.79 9.72 -3.63
CA GLY A 35 -11.45 9.21 -3.91
C GLY A 35 -11.32 7.69 -3.79
N PRO A 36 -10.17 7.13 -4.18
CA PRO A 36 -9.97 5.67 -4.14
C PRO A 36 -10.01 5.13 -2.72
N THR A 37 -10.53 3.91 -2.57
CA THR A 37 -10.38 3.15 -1.33
C THR A 37 -8.91 2.78 -1.12
N ARG A 38 -8.53 2.32 0.09
CA ARG A 38 -7.15 1.89 0.33
C ARG A 38 -6.71 0.75 -0.58
N LEU A 39 -7.60 -0.21 -0.82
CA LEU A 39 -7.31 -1.32 -1.72
C LEU A 39 -7.12 -0.84 -3.15
N GLN A 40 -7.96 0.10 -3.62
CA GLN A 40 -7.80 0.73 -4.93
C GLN A 40 -6.50 1.56 -5.00
N GLU A 41 -6.18 2.33 -3.96
CA GLU A 41 -4.92 3.09 -3.90
C GLU A 41 -3.71 2.17 -3.96
N PHE A 42 -3.73 1.03 -3.25
CA PHE A 42 -2.66 0.06 -3.28
C PHE A 42 -2.53 -0.59 -4.67
N ALA A 43 -3.64 -1.02 -5.26
CA ALA A 43 -3.67 -1.59 -6.61
C ALA A 43 -3.14 -0.60 -7.66
N LEU A 44 -3.59 0.66 -7.63
CA LEU A 44 -3.12 1.70 -8.55
C LEU A 44 -1.59 1.90 -8.45
N ARG A 45 -1.05 1.93 -7.23
CA ARG A 45 0.41 2.05 -7.05
C ARG A 45 1.16 0.83 -7.57
N ALA A 46 0.69 -0.37 -7.25
CA ALA A 46 1.32 -1.60 -7.74
C ALA A 46 1.35 -1.66 -9.28
N ILE A 47 0.24 -1.29 -9.92
CA ILE A 47 0.16 -1.21 -11.39
C ILE A 47 1.11 -0.16 -11.94
N ARG A 48 1.24 1.02 -11.30
CA ARG A 48 2.19 2.06 -11.69
C ARG A 48 3.63 1.56 -11.60
N ASP A 49 3.99 1.00 -10.45
CA ASP A 49 5.37 0.63 -10.11
C ASP A 49 5.88 -0.51 -11.02
N SER A 50 4.97 -1.36 -11.50
CA SER A 50 5.28 -2.42 -12.48
C SER A 50 5.15 -1.99 -13.95
N GLY A 51 4.71 -0.76 -14.22
CA GLY A 51 4.47 -0.30 -15.60
C GLY A 51 3.29 -0.99 -16.29
N GLY A 52 2.50 -1.72 -15.54
CA GLY A 52 1.37 -2.55 -15.97
C GLY A 52 1.42 -3.94 -15.34
N MET A 53 0.27 -4.56 -15.09
CA MET A 53 0.20 -5.82 -14.36
C MET A 53 -0.88 -6.74 -14.92
N GLN A 54 -0.63 -8.05 -14.93
CA GLN A 54 -1.65 -9.04 -15.24
C GLN A 54 -2.65 -9.16 -14.08
N VAL A 55 -3.90 -9.46 -14.40
CA VAL A 55 -4.96 -9.62 -13.39
C VAL A 55 -4.61 -10.68 -12.34
N SER A 56 -4.02 -11.79 -12.77
CA SER A 56 -3.57 -12.86 -11.87
C SER A 56 -2.44 -12.42 -10.94
N GLY A 57 -1.49 -11.61 -11.44
CA GLY A 57 -0.42 -11.05 -10.63
C GLY A 57 -0.95 -10.08 -9.56
N LEU A 58 -1.94 -9.25 -9.94
CA LEU A 58 -2.58 -8.36 -8.98
C LEU A 58 -3.39 -9.14 -7.93
N ALA A 59 -4.10 -10.21 -8.33
CA ALA A 59 -4.84 -11.07 -7.41
C ALA A 59 -3.91 -11.70 -6.35
N ALA A 60 -2.76 -12.23 -6.80
CA ALA A 60 -1.75 -12.79 -5.92
C ALA A 60 -1.16 -11.74 -4.97
N LEU A 61 -0.80 -10.55 -5.50
CA LEU A 61 -0.24 -9.46 -4.69
C LEU A 61 -1.22 -8.94 -3.63
N LEU A 62 -2.52 -8.91 -3.94
CA LEU A 62 -3.55 -8.43 -3.03
C LEU A 62 -4.11 -9.53 -2.10
N GLU A 63 -3.70 -10.78 -2.32
CA GLU A 63 -4.21 -11.96 -1.60
C GLU A 63 -5.75 -12.07 -1.64
N ILE A 64 -6.36 -11.72 -2.79
CA ILE A 64 -7.80 -11.77 -3.01
C ILE A 64 -8.14 -12.68 -4.19
N THR A 65 -9.40 -13.14 -4.24
CA THR A 65 -9.85 -14.02 -5.31
C THR A 65 -9.84 -13.32 -6.67
N PRO A 66 -9.66 -14.07 -7.78
CA PRO A 66 -9.75 -13.51 -9.13
C PRO A 66 -11.08 -12.79 -9.41
N ALA A 67 -12.18 -13.27 -8.84
CA ALA A 67 -13.49 -12.61 -8.96
C ALA A 67 -13.50 -11.24 -8.29
N THR A 68 -13.00 -11.14 -7.05
CA THR A 68 -12.87 -9.88 -6.33
C THR A 68 -11.92 -8.92 -7.04
N THR A 69 -10.81 -9.43 -7.60
CA THR A 69 -9.86 -8.63 -8.39
C THR A 69 -10.54 -8.07 -9.64
N SER A 70 -11.33 -8.88 -10.35
CA SER A 70 -12.06 -8.42 -11.53
C SER A 70 -13.06 -7.32 -11.19
N GLN A 71 -13.81 -7.45 -10.09
CA GLN A 71 -14.73 -6.40 -9.61
C GLN A 71 -13.99 -5.12 -9.25
N LEU A 72 -12.86 -5.23 -8.53
CA LEU A 72 -12.01 -4.10 -8.18
C LEU A 72 -11.53 -3.35 -9.42
N LEU A 73 -11.03 -4.09 -10.42
CA LEU A 73 -10.53 -3.52 -11.67
C LEU A 73 -11.65 -2.86 -12.48
N SER A 74 -12.82 -3.51 -12.62
CA SER A 74 -13.97 -2.93 -13.32
C SER A 74 -14.41 -1.60 -12.70
N ALA A 75 -14.49 -1.53 -11.36
CA ALA A 75 -14.85 -0.30 -10.67
C ALA A 75 -13.81 0.83 -10.88
N MET A 76 -12.54 0.51 -11.11
CA MET A 76 -11.49 1.49 -11.41
C MET A 76 -11.46 1.85 -12.90
N GLU A 77 -11.83 0.93 -13.80
CA GLU A 77 -12.02 1.19 -15.23
C GLU A 77 -13.21 2.12 -15.47
N GLU A 78 -14.34 1.88 -14.80
CA GLU A 78 -15.53 2.75 -14.85
C GLU A 78 -15.23 4.20 -14.42
N LYS A 79 -14.27 4.36 -13.52
CA LYS A 79 -13.78 5.68 -13.09
C LYS A 79 -12.72 6.26 -14.03
N GLY A 80 -12.37 5.57 -15.09
CA GLY A 80 -11.36 6.02 -16.04
C GLY A 80 -9.91 5.96 -15.54
N TRP A 81 -9.65 5.27 -14.44
CA TRP A 81 -8.29 5.22 -13.85
C TRP A 81 -7.40 4.16 -14.47
N LEU A 82 -7.99 3.12 -15.03
CA LEU A 82 -7.30 1.99 -15.66
C LEU A 82 -7.75 1.80 -17.10
N ALA A 83 -6.86 1.22 -17.89
CA ALA A 83 -7.17 0.67 -19.21
C ALA A 83 -6.68 -0.79 -19.26
N ARG A 84 -7.41 -1.63 -20.00
CA ARG A 84 -6.96 -2.98 -20.35
C ARG A 84 -6.27 -2.95 -21.69
N GLU A 85 -5.11 -3.51 -21.74
CA GLU A 85 -4.34 -3.68 -22.97
C GLU A 85 -4.15 -5.17 -23.25
N ILE A 86 -4.30 -5.55 -24.51
CA ILE A 86 -3.96 -6.90 -24.98
C ILE A 86 -2.48 -6.89 -25.29
N LEU A 87 -1.73 -7.80 -24.68
CA LEU A 87 -0.29 -7.91 -24.95
C LEU A 87 -0.06 -8.37 -26.39
N PRO A 88 0.75 -7.65 -27.20
CA PRO A 88 1.00 -8.00 -28.59
C PRO A 88 1.57 -9.41 -28.77
N ALA A 89 2.36 -9.88 -27.78
CA ALA A 89 3.00 -11.21 -27.81
C ALA A 89 2.05 -12.37 -27.48
N ASP A 90 0.95 -12.12 -26.78
CA ASP A 90 -0.04 -13.14 -26.44
C ASP A 90 -1.43 -12.50 -26.26
N ARG A 91 -2.27 -12.63 -27.27
CA ARG A 91 -3.63 -12.08 -27.30
C ARG A 91 -4.56 -12.62 -26.18
N ARG A 92 -4.13 -13.67 -25.47
CA ARG A 92 -4.88 -14.24 -24.34
C ARG A 92 -4.52 -13.58 -23.01
N ARG A 93 -3.45 -12.76 -22.98
CA ARG A 93 -3.00 -12.10 -21.77
C ARG A 93 -3.43 -10.62 -21.77
N HIS A 94 -4.30 -10.31 -20.83
CA HIS A 94 -4.72 -8.93 -20.56
C HIS A 94 -3.83 -8.33 -19.48
N GLN A 95 -3.27 -7.18 -19.79
CA GLN A 95 -2.54 -6.35 -18.84
C GLN A 95 -3.39 -5.13 -18.51
N VAL A 96 -3.42 -4.75 -17.24
CA VAL A 96 -4.01 -3.48 -16.81
C VAL A 96 -2.91 -2.44 -16.64
N THR A 97 -3.14 -1.24 -17.17
CA THR A 97 -2.24 -0.10 -17.10
C THR A 97 -2.97 1.12 -16.54
N LEU A 98 -2.22 2.10 -16.02
CA LEU A 98 -2.80 3.37 -15.60
C LEU A 98 -3.08 4.27 -16.80
N THR A 99 -4.27 4.87 -16.84
CA THR A 99 -4.56 6.01 -17.70
C THR A 99 -3.84 7.27 -17.22
N ALA A 100 -3.92 8.37 -17.96
CA ALA A 100 -3.44 9.68 -17.50
C ALA A 100 -4.15 10.11 -16.21
N GLU A 101 -5.47 9.88 -16.13
CA GLU A 101 -6.28 10.17 -14.94
C GLU A 101 -5.89 9.28 -13.75
N GLY A 102 -5.68 7.97 -13.97
CA GLY A 102 -5.19 7.07 -12.94
C GLY A 102 -3.84 7.51 -12.36
N ARG A 103 -2.91 7.97 -13.19
CA ARG A 103 -1.63 8.54 -12.72
C ARG A 103 -1.83 9.79 -11.87
N GLN A 104 -2.75 10.68 -12.25
CA GLN A 104 -3.09 11.86 -11.45
C GLN A 104 -3.68 11.46 -10.09
N VAL A 105 -4.57 10.48 -10.05
CA VAL A 105 -5.16 9.96 -8.80
C VAL A 105 -4.07 9.42 -7.88
N VAL A 106 -3.12 8.65 -8.40
CA VAL A 106 -1.98 8.16 -7.61
C VAL A 106 -1.16 9.32 -7.05
N ALA A 107 -0.80 10.29 -7.89
CA ALA A 107 -0.03 11.46 -7.46
C ALA A 107 -0.75 12.27 -6.36
N GLN A 108 -2.06 12.46 -6.48
CA GLN A 108 -2.86 13.13 -5.44
C GLN A 108 -2.89 12.34 -4.13
N CYS A 109 -2.98 11.00 -4.21
CA CYS A 109 -2.93 10.15 -3.02
C CYS A 109 -1.57 10.24 -2.33
N GLU A 110 -0.49 10.27 -3.10
CA GLU A 110 0.87 10.44 -2.58
C GLU A 110 1.09 11.81 -1.95
N ALA A 111 0.66 12.87 -2.61
CA ALA A 111 0.74 14.23 -2.06
C ALA A 111 0.01 14.33 -0.71
N ARG A 112 -1.22 13.80 -0.63
CA ARG A 112 -1.98 13.75 0.62
C ARG A 112 -1.32 12.91 1.71
N ARG A 113 -0.67 11.81 1.33
CA ARG A 113 0.10 10.98 2.27
C ARG A 113 1.32 11.71 2.79
N HIS A 114 2.09 12.34 1.89
CA HIS A 114 3.27 13.12 2.25
C HIS A 114 2.91 14.29 3.18
N GLU A 115 1.83 15.00 2.90
CA GLU A 115 1.40 16.12 3.75
C GLU A 115 1.04 15.64 5.17
N ARG A 116 0.34 14.51 5.28
CA ARG A 116 0.05 13.92 6.61
C ARG A 116 1.30 13.47 7.34
N LEU A 117 2.25 12.85 6.63
CA LEU A 117 3.53 12.44 7.22
C LEU A 117 4.34 13.67 7.62
N ARG A 118 4.37 14.73 6.81
CA ARG A 118 5.02 15.99 7.14
C ARG A 118 4.49 16.58 8.44
N THR A 119 3.17 16.63 8.59
CA THR A 119 2.53 17.10 9.82
C THR A 119 2.95 16.25 11.02
N LEU A 120 2.89 14.91 10.92
CA LEU A 120 3.27 14.03 12.02
C LEU A 120 4.77 14.12 12.35
N LEU A 121 5.62 14.13 11.32
CA LEU A 121 7.07 14.25 11.50
C LEU A 121 7.48 15.65 12.00
N GLY A 122 6.65 16.66 11.78
CA GLY A 122 6.85 18.00 12.30
C GLY A 122 6.79 18.07 13.84
N GLU A 123 6.00 17.19 14.46
CA GLU A 123 5.90 17.07 15.93
C GLU A 123 7.12 16.38 16.56
N LEU A 124 7.96 15.71 15.76
CA LEU A 124 9.15 15.00 16.24
C LEU A 124 10.37 15.91 16.21
N GLY A 125 11.25 15.75 17.18
CA GLY A 125 12.58 16.35 17.17
C GLY A 125 13.49 15.75 16.08
N PRO A 126 14.61 16.44 15.73
CA PRO A 126 15.52 15.95 14.69
C PRO A 126 16.08 14.55 14.98
N GLU A 127 16.40 14.26 16.22
CA GLU A 127 16.94 12.97 16.67
C GLU A 127 15.89 11.85 16.51
N GLU A 128 14.65 12.11 16.92
CA GLU A 128 13.55 11.16 16.79
C GLU A 128 13.23 10.84 15.33
N ARG A 129 13.30 11.84 14.44
CA ARG A 129 13.14 11.62 12.99
C ARG A 129 14.22 10.70 12.43
N LEU A 130 15.48 10.92 12.84
CA LEU A 130 16.61 10.10 12.44
C LEU A 130 16.46 8.66 12.93
N GLN A 131 16.05 8.48 14.20
CA GLN A 131 15.78 7.14 14.77
C GLN A 131 14.66 6.42 14.04
N ALA A 132 13.57 7.12 13.69
CA ALA A 132 12.45 6.55 12.93
C ALA A 132 12.89 6.04 11.55
N VAL A 133 13.72 6.81 10.84
CA VAL A 133 14.25 6.39 9.52
C VAL A 133 15.15 5.17 9.67
N ARG A 134 16.13 5.21 10.56
CA ARG A 134 17.06 4.08 10.79
C ARG A 134 16.34 2.79 11.16
N LEU A 135 15.31 2.90 12.02
CA LEU A 135 14.54 1.73 12.42
C LEU A 135 13.71 1.16 11.26
N ALA A 136 13.08 2.03 10.46
CA ALA A 136 12.33 1.62 9.28
C ALA A 136 13.23 0.92 8.23
N GLU A 137 14.41 1.49 7.95
CA GLU A 137 15.41 0.89 7.06
C GLU A 137 15.84 -0.49 7.57
N ARG A 138 16.09 -0.59 8.88
CA ARG A 138 16.47 -1.85 9.50
C ARG A 138 15.39 -2.93 9.42
N PHE A 139 14.11 -2.55 9.57
CA PHE A 139 12.99 -3.47 9.36
C PHE A 139 12.93 -3.98 7.92
N VAL A 140 13.09 -3.09 6.94
CA VAL A 140 13.13 -3.48 5.52
C VAL A 140 14.26 -4.47 5.24
N GLU A 141 15.46 -4.25 5.77
CA GLU A 141 16.58 -5.18 5.64
C GLU A 141 16.27 -6.57 6.24
N ILE A 142 15.64 -6.59 7.43
CA ILE A 142 15.28 -7.84 8.10
C ILE A 142 14.21 -8.58 7.29
N LEU A 143 13.16 -7.88 6.84
CA LEU A 143 12.11 -8.46 6.02
C LEU A 143 12.66 -9.04 4.71
N SER A 144 13.57 -8.31 4.04
CA SER A 144 14.19 -8.79 2.80
C SER A 144 15.02 -10.08 3.00
N ARG A 145 15.60 -10.28 4.18
CA ARG A 145 16.35 -11.52 4.50
C ARG A 145 15.44 -12.71 4.82
N HIS A 146 14.24 -12.46 5.34
CA HIS A 146 13.30 -13.50 5.74
C HIS A 146 12.20 -13.75 4.70
N GLY A 147 11.99 -12.78 3.77
CA GLY A 147 10.99 -12.87 2.71
C GLY A 147 11.31 -13.86 1.59
N ASP A 148 12.53 -14.41 1.55
CA ASP A 148 12.92 -15.45 0.59
C ASP A 148 12.57 -16.88 1.05
N ALA A 149 11.91 -17.07 2.19
CA ALA A 149 11.41 -18.36 2.63
C ALA A 149 10.05 -18.65 1.95
N PRO A 150 9.98 -19.62 1.03
CA PRO A 150 8.71 -19.94 0.37
C PRO A 150 7.77 -20.57 1.41
N GLY A 151 6.69 -19.89 1.75
CA GLY A 151 5.55 -20.51 2.43
C GLY A 151 5.06 -19.95 3.75
N GLU A 152 5.63 -18.90 4.31
CA GLU A 152 5.08 -18.27 5.51
C GLU A 152 4.47 -16.90 5.14
N ALA A 153 3.16 -16.94 4.88
CA ALA A 153 2.34 -15.72 4.82
C ALA A 153 2.24 -15.11 6.23
N TRP A 154 2.50 -13.82 6.35
CA TRP A 154 2.24 -13.01 7.53
C TRP A 154 0.76 -12.68 7.67
#